data_43ce22bec6a537b5eecacd532494cf2b
#
_entry.id   43ce22bec6a537b5eecacd532494cf2b
#
_cell.length_a   1.000
_cell.length_b   1.000
_cell.length_c   1.000
_cell.angle_alpha   90.00
_cell.angle_beta   90.00
_cell.angle_gamma   90.00
#
_symmetry.space_group_name_H-M   'P 1'
#
loop_
_entity.id
_entity.type
_entity.pdbx_description
1 polymer ?
#
loop_
_entity_poly.entity_id
_entity_poly.type
_entity_poly.pdbx_seq_one_letter_code
_entity_poly.pdbx_strand_id
1 'polypeptide(L)'
;MPKIITVNGKTPVIHPSAWVAEDAIITGDVEIGEESSIWYGVVIRGDVNKIRLGKRVNIQDLSMVHGTVGRGDTLLGDNVSVGHRAIIHGCQIESDVLIGMGAIVLDDVLVPSQTIIAAGAVVTSGTVLEGGHIYAGIPARKMKELDAAKAQVYIQGTAAGYVGYKEYYR
;
A
#
# COMPACT_ATOMS: atom_id res chain seq x y z
N MET A 1 -0.10 14.46 16.92
CA MET A 1 1.12 13.99 16.19
C MET A 1 1.02 12.47 16.02
N PRO A 2 1.44 11.91 14.87
CA PRO A 2 1.40 10.47 14.63
C PRO A 2 2.15 9.69 15.72
N LYS A 3 1.73 8.46 15.95
CA LYS A 3 2.41 7.56 16.91
C LYS A 3 3.52 6.80 16.19
N ILE A 4 4.75 7.28 16.30
CA ILE A 4 5.95 6.63 15.77
C ILE A 4 6.61 5.86 16.93
N ILE A 5 6.62 4.52 16.83
CA ILE A 5 7.00 3.67 17.97
C ILE A 5 8.18 2.77 17.60
N THR A 6 9.23 2.84 18.39
CA THR A 6 10.38 1.93 18.29
C THR A 6 9.99 0.54 18.82
N VAL A 7 10.24 -0.49 18.01
CA VAL A 7 10.04 -1.90 18.39
C VAL A 7 11.30 -2.70 18.06
N ASN A 8 11.77 -3.49 19.01
CA ASN A 8 13.00 -4.31 18.86
C ASN A 8 14.21 -3.50 18.36
N GLY A 9 14.38 -2.26 18.87
CA GLY A 9 15.48 -1.37 18.49
C GLY A 9 15.37 -0.76 17.08
N LYS A 10 14.26 -0.97 16.36
CA LYS A 10 13.98 -0.38 15.06
C LYS A 10 12.97 0.76 15.21
N THR A 11 13.33 1.92 14.72
CA THR A 11 12.47 3.11 14.68
C THR A 11 12.07 3.38 13.23
N PRO A 12 10.79 3.63 12.94
CA PRO A 12 10.36 3.97 11.58
C PRO A 12 11.13 5.17 11.00
N VAL A 13 11.55 5.05 9.74
CA VAL A 13 12.22 6.10 8.97
C VAL A 13 11.23 6.67 7.96
N ILE A 14 10.93 7.95 8.11
CA ILE A 14 9.95 8.65 7.28
C ILE A 14 10.65 9.76 6.52
N HIS A 15 10.52 9.77 5.18
CA HIS A 15 11.11 10.82 4.36
C HIS A 15 10.52 12.20 4.73
N PRO A 16 11.33 13.28 4.81
CA PRO A 16 10.85 14.60 5.24
C PRO A 16 9.71 15.20 4.40
N SER A 17 9.60 14.81 3.12
CA SER A 17 8.50 15.23 2.24
C SER A 17 7.23 14.37 2.37
N ALA A 18 7.28 13.26 3.10
CA ALA A 18 6.10 12.47 3.37
C ALA A 18 5.19 13.17 4.38
N TRP A 19 3.90 12.88 4.30
CA TRP A 19 2.92 13.38 5.25
C TRP A 19 2.27 12.21 6.01
N VAL A 20 2.07 12.38 7.32
CA VAL A 20 1.48 11.36 8.18
C VAL A 20 0.41 12.00 9.04
N ALA A 21 -0.81 11.48 8.99
CA ALA A 21 -1.94 11.93 9.80
C ALA A 21 -1.66 11.80 11.30
N GLU A 22 -2.23 12.71 12.09
CA GLU A 22 -1.95 12.83 13.53
C GLU A 22 -2.32 11.61 14.38
N ASP A 23 -3.25 10.79 13.90
CA ASP A 23 -3.73 9.56 14.57
C ASP A 23 -3.20 8.27 13.95
N ALA A 24 -2.38 8.35 12.91
CA ALA A 24 -1.72 7.18 12.32
C ALA A 24 -0.69 6.58 13.30
N ILE A 25 -0.57 5.24 13.24
CA ILE A 25 0.36 4.47 14.08
C ILE A 25 1.36 3.75 13.20
N ILE A 26 2.66 4.03 13.37
CA ILE A 26 3.74 3.40 12.60
C ILE A 26 4.77 2.84 13.58
N THR A 27 5.04 1.54 13.49
CA THR A 27 5.88 0.87 14.48
C THR A 27 6.95 -0.03 13.83
N GLY A 28 8.15 -0.08 14.42
CA GLY A 28 9.19 -1.04 14.08
C GLY A 28 9.96 -0.72 12.80
N ASP A 29 10.35 -1.75 12.05
CA ASP A 29 11.19 -1.66 10.85
C ASP A 29 10.38 -1.22 9.62
N VAL A 30 10.06 0.06 9.56
CA VAL A 30 9.28 0.69 8.48
C VAL A 30 10.09 1.79 7.83
N GLU A 31 10.11 1.82 6.49
CA GLU A 31 10.63 2.96 5.73
C GLU A 31 9.53 3.50 4.81
N ILE A 32 9.35 4.82 4.81
CA ILE A 32 8.36 5.53 3.99
C ILE A 32 9.07 6.51 3.08
N GLY A 33 8.91 6.31 1.77
CA GLY A 33 9.58 7.07 0.74
C GLY A 33 9.01 8.47 0.50
N GLU A 34 9.69 9.17 -0.39
CA GLU A 34 9.46 10.55 -0.78
C GLU A 34 8.02 10.78 -1.26
N GLU A 35 7.44 11.93 -0.90
CA GLU A 35 6.11 12.38 -1.29
C GLU A 35 4.93 11.44 -0.94
N SER A 36 5.18 10.42 -0.13
CA SER A 36 4.14 9.50 0.32
C SER A 36 3.19 10.15 1.34
N SER A 37 2.01 9.57 1.52
CA SER A 37 1.01 10.04 2.48
C SER A 37 0.34 8.88 3.23
N ILE A 38 0.30 8.98 4.55
CA ILE A 38 -0.29 8.00 5.45
C ILE A 38 -1.48 8.66 6.16
N TRP A 39 -2.67 8.17 5.88
CA TRP A 39 -3.91 8.84 6.22
C TRP A 39 -4.47 8.42 7.58
N TYR A 40 -5.65 8.92 7.92
CA TYR A 40 -6.23 8.81 9.26
C TYR A 40 -6.53 7.36 9.66
N GLY A 41 -6.19 7.02 10.90
CA GLY A 41 -6.42 5.69 11.46
C GLY A 41 -5.63 4.55 10.80
N VAL A 42 -4.65 4.86 9.96
CA VAL A 42 -3.77 3.85 9.36
C VAL A 42 -2.86 3.25 10.41
N VAL A 43 -2.67 1.93 10.36
CA VAL A 43 -1.69 1.23 11.18
C VAL A 43 -0.68 0.52 10.28
N ILE A 44 0.60 0.86 10.43
CA ILE A 44 1.73 0.19 9.76
C ILE A 44 2.62 -0.42 10.84
N ARG A 45 2.70 -1.76 10.87
CA ARG A 45 3.35 -2.48 11.95
C ARG A 45 4.46 -3.39 11.44
N GLY A 46 5.69 -2.86 11.42
CA GLY A 46 6.93 -3.56 11.03
C GLY A 46 7.65 -4.19 12.24
N ASP A 47 6.91 -4.87 13.10
CA ASP A 47 7.44 -5.48 14.33
C ASP A 47 7.98 -6.89 14.11
N VAL A 48 7.59 -7.57 13.05
CA VAL A 48 7.99 -8.94 12.73
C VAL A 48 8.76 -9.05 11.41
N ASN A 49 8.43 -8.24 10.42
CA ASN A 49 9.11 -8.18 9.12
C ASN A 49 9.31 -6.72 8.70
N LYS A 50 10.16 -6.48 7.72
CA LYS A 50 10.37 -5.14 7.16
C LYS A 50 9.16 -4.71 6.34
N ILE A 51 8.85 -3.41 6.41
CA ILE A 51 7.88 -2.76 5.54
C ILE A 51 8.59 -1.63 4.81
N ARG A 52 8.51 -1.62 3.49
CA ARG A 52 9.12 -0.61 2.64
C ARG A 52 8.09 -0.02 1.70
N LEU A 53 7.86 1.27 1.83
CA LEU A 53 7.01 2.03 0.93
C LEU A 53 7.89 2.91 0.05
N GLY A 54 7.72 2.78 -1.26
CA GLY A 54 8.40 3.60 -2.27
C GLY A 54 7.96 5.07 -2.24
N LYS A 55 8.20 5.77 -3.34
CA LYS A 55 7.83 7.17 -3.51
C LYS A 55 6.38 7.33 -3.93
N ARG A 56 5.74 8.41 -3.49
CA ARG A 56 4.35 8.75 -3.85
C ARG A 56 3.36 7.60 -3.58
N VAL A 57 3.64 6.83 -2.52
CA VAL A 57 2.71 5.82 -2.01
C VAL A 57 1.67 6.52 -1.13
N ASN A 58 0.40 6.19 -1.32
CA ASN A 58 -0.64 6.64 -0.39
C ASN A 58 -1.31 5.44 0.27
N ILE A 59 -1.34 5.44 1.59
CA ILE A 59 -2.09 4.48 2.41
C ILE A 59 -3.29 5.21 2.99
N GLN A 60 -4.47 4.91 2.45
CA GLN A 60 -5.68 5.66 2.76
C GLN A 60 -6.31 5.21 4.08
N ASP A 61 -7.24 6.00 4.57
CA ASP A 61 -7.79 5.93 5.91
C ASP A 61 -8.20 4.52 6.34
N LEU A 62 -7.89 4.18 7.60
CA LEU A 62 -8.23 2.93 8.27
C LEU A 62 -7.62 1.67 7.63
N SER A 63 -6.63 1.81 6.76
CA SER A 63 -5.93 0.67 6.17
C SER A 63 -4.88 0.09 7.13
N MET A 64 -4.56 -1.21 6.97
CA MET A 64 -3.57 -1.93 7.76
C MET A 64 -2.45 -2.45 6.86
N VAL A 65 -1.20 -2.26 7.29
CA VAL A 65 -0.02 -2.87 6.65
C VAL A 65 0.77 -3.65 7.69
N HIS A 66 0.95 -4.95 7.46
CA HIS A 66 1.63 -5.85 8.38
C HIS A 66 2.26 -7.04 7.63
N GLY A 67 2.72 -8.06 8.32
CA GLY A 67 3.24 -9.32 7.76
C GLY A 67 3.26 -10.44 8.80
N THR A 68 3.53 -11.66 8.35
CA THR A 68 3.64 -12.85 9.20
C THR A 68 5.11 -13.16 9.53
N VAL A 69 5.40 -13.46 10.79
CA VAL A 69 6.73 -13.93 11.23
C VAL A 69 7.23 -15.08 10.36
N GLY A 70 8.47 -14.97 9.89
CA GLY A 70 9.12 -16.01 9.09
C GLY A 70 8.64 -16.10 7.63
N ARG A 71 7.81 -15.16 7.20
CA ARG A 71 7.45 -14.97 5.78
C ARG A 71 8.14 -13.73 5.20
N GLY A 72 7.80 -13.39 3.95
CA GLY A 72 8.42 -12.28 3.23
C GLY A 72 8.16 -10.89 3.81
N ASP A 73 9.01 -9.93 3.46
CA ASP A 73 8.82 -8.53 3.77
C ASP A 73 7.60 -7.97 3.01
N THR A 74 7.00 -6.89 3.53
CA THR A 74 5.94 -6.15 2.82
C THR A 74 6.56 -5.00 2.04
N LEU A 75 6.56 -5.11 0.71
CA LEU A 75 7.22 -4.17 -0.18
C LEU A 75 6.20 -3.53 -1.13
N LEU A 76 6.14 -2.22 -1.14
CA LEU A 76 5.33 -1.44 -2.08
C LEU A 76 6.25 -0.55 -2.90
N GLY A 77 6.19 -0.67 -4.22
CA GLY A 77 6.93 0.17 -5.16
C GLY A 77 6.42 1.61 -5.22
N ASP A 78 6.90 2.37 -6.19
CA ASP A 78 6.50 3.77 -6.38
C ASP A 78 5.07 3.88 -6.94
N ASN A 79 4.39 5.00 -6.65
CA ASN A 79 3.03 5.30 -7.13
C ASN A 79 1.98 4.24 -6.77
N VAL A 80 2.16 3.51 -5.66
CA VAL A 80 1.15 2.57 -5.19
C VAL A 80 0.09 3.31 -4.38
N SER A 81 -1.17 3.14 -4.76
CA SER A 81 -2.32 3.65 -4.01
C SER A 81 -3.03 2.51 -3.31
N VAL A 82 -3.16 2.61 -1.99
CA VAL A 82 -3.89 1.65 -1.15
C VAL A 82 -5.17 2.32 -0.65
N GLY A 83 -6.30 1.87 -1.18
CA GLY A 83 -7.63 2.43 -0.89
C GLY A 83 -8.05 2.22 0.56
N HIS A 84 -9.01 3.04 1.02
CA HIS A 84 -9.52 3.05 2.39
C HIS A 84 -9.87 1.65 2.89
N ARG A 85 -9.53 1.32 4.15
CA ARG A 85 -9.85 0.06 4.84
C ARG A 85 -9.26 -1.18 4.17
N ALA A 86 -8.24 -1.05 3.32
CA ALA A 86 -7.57 -2.20 2.72
C ALA A 86 -6.60 -2.84 3.72
N ILE A 87 -6.29 -4.12 3.50
CA ILE A 87 -5.29 -4.87 4.27
C ILE A 87 -4.19 -5.33 3.31
N ILE A 88 -2.96 -4.93 3.61
CA ILE A 88 -1.75 -5.31 2.90
C ILE A 88 -0.89 -6.14 3.86
N HIS A 89 -0.69 -7.40 3.53
CA HIS A 89 -0.10 -8.33 4.49
C HIS A 89 0.95 -9.24 3.83
N GLY A 90 2.23 -9.07 4.19
CA GLY A 90 3.35 -9.93 3.79
C GLY A 90 3.53 -10.12 2.28
N CYS A 91 3.29 -9.10 1.46
CA CYS A 91 3.24 -9.20 0.02
C CYS A 91 4.18 -8.22 -0.68
N GLN A 92 4.42 -8.44 -1.96
CA GLN A 92 5.18 -7.56 -2.83
C GLN A 92 4.25 -6.93 -3.87
N ILE A 93 4.21 -5.61 -3.89
CA ILE A 93 3.43 -4.82 -4.84
C ILE A 93 4.42 -3.96 -5.61
N GLU A 94 4.53 -4.19 -6.91
CA GLU A 94 5.40 -3.39 -7.78
C GLU A 94 4.89 -1.96 -7.94
N SER A 95 5.63 -1.12 -8.66
CA SER A 95 5.24 0.27 -8.92
C SER A 95 3.98 0.37 -9.78
N ASP A 96 3.28 1.51 -9.70
CA ASP A 96 2.10 1.79 -10.52
C ASP A 96 0.97 0.76 -10.34
N VAL A 97 0.51 0.58 -9.10
CA VAL A 97 -0.58 -0.33 -8.73
C VAL A 97 -1.64 0.41 -7.92
N LEU A 98 -2.92 0.09 -8.19
CA LEU A 98 -4.05 0.54 -7.38
C LEU A 98 -4.69 -0.64 -6.65
N ILE A 99 -4.68 -0.59 -5.33
CA ILE A 99 -5.42 -1.49 -4.45
C ILE A 99 -6.72 -0.79 -4.06
N GLY A 100 -7.86 -1.37 -4.43
CA GLY A 100 -9.18 -0.81 -4.18
C GLY A 100 -9.57 -0.82 -2.70
N MET A 101 -10.56 0.00 -2.35
CA MET A 101 -11.09 0.14 -0.99
C MET A 101 -11.54 -1.21 -0.44
N GLY A 102 -11.14 -1.53 0.79
CA GLY A 102 -11.50 -2.77 1.48
C GLY A 102 -10.92 -4.04 0.86
N ALA A 103 -10.03 -3.95 -0.11
CA ALA A 103 -9.36 -5.13 -0.66
C ALA A 103 -8.36 -5.71 0.36
N ILE A 104 -8.11 -7.02 0.25
CA ILE A 104 -7.17 -7.77 1.10
C ILE A 104 -6.15 -8.44 0.20
N VAL A 105 -4.87 -8.16 0.44
CA VAL A 105 -3.74 -8.81 -0.24
C VAL A 105 -2.92 -9.54 0.81
N LEU A 106 -2.86 -10.86 0.71
CA LEU A 106 -2.28 -11.74 1.73
C LEU A 106 -0.80 -12.07 1.48
N ASP A 107 -0.21 -12.83 2.43
CA ASP A 107 1.22 -13.17 2.42
C ASP A 107 1.67 -13.85 1.12
N ASP A 108 2.90 -13.57 0.73
CA ASP A 108 3.58 -14.15 -0.43
C ASP A 108 2.88 -13.88 -1.78
N VAL A 109 2.00 -12.87 -1.83
CA VAL A 109 1.40 -12.42 -3.08
C VAL A 109 2.39 -11.51 -3.82
N LEU A 110 2.48 -11.69 -5.14
CA LEU A 110 3.13 -10.75 -6.04
C LEU A 110 2.09 -10.04 -6.90
N VAL A 111 2.04 -8.72 -6.80
CA VAL A 111 1.19 -7.84 -7.63
C VAL A 111 2.10 -7.06 -8.58
N PRO A 112 2.18 -7.44 -9.86
CA PRO A 112 3.01 -6.74 -10.85
C PRO A 112 2.48 -5.35 -11.18
N SER A 113 3.35 -4.53 -11.78
CA SER A 113 3.03 -3.18 -12.26
C SER A 113 1.81 -3.14 -13.18
N GLN A 114 1.18 -1.97 -13.26
CA GLN A 114 -0.01 -1.74 -14.09
C GLN A 114 -1.19 -2.68 -13.71
N THR A 115 -1.37 -2.94 -12.42
CA THR A 115 -2.44 -3.81 -11.90
C THR A 115 -3.42 -3.01 -11.06
N ILE A 116 -4.71 -3.32 -11.21
CA ILE A 116 -5.77 -2.84 -10.31
C ILE A 116 -6.39 -4.03 -9.59
N ILE A 117 -6.36 -4.00 -8.26
CA ILE A 117 -7.17 -4.87 -7.42
C ILE A 117 -8.45 -4.11 -7.09
N ALA A 118 -9.60 -4.62 -7.51
CA ALA A 118 -10.89 -3.96 -7.31
C ALA A 118 -11.28 -3.88 -5.83
N ALA A 119 -12.16 -2.95 -5.50
CA ALA A 119 -12.68 -2.81 -4.14
C ALA A 119 -13.27 -4.11 -3.60
N GLY A 120 -12.97 -4.46 -2.34
CA GLY A 120 -13.46 -5.65 -1.67
C GLY A 120 -12.90 -6.99 -2.18
N ALA A 121 -11.94 -6.98 -3.11
CA ALA A 121 -11.34 -8.21 -3.60
C ALA A 121 -10.37 -8.83 -2.57
N VAL A 122 -10.24 -10.16 -2.58
CA VAL A 122 -9.29 -10.89 -1.73
C VAL A 122 -8.30 -11.66 -2.58
N VAL A 123 -7.04 -11.22 -2.59
CA VAL A 123 -5.94 -11.96 -3.21
C VAL A 123 -5.33 -12.90 -2.18
N THR A 124 -5.52 -14.19 -2.40
CA THR A 124 -5.12 -15.24 -1.45
C THR A 124 -3.60 -15.46 -1.46
N SER A 125 -3.07 -15.93 -0.32
CA SER A 125 -1.64 -16.14 -0.11
C SER A 125 -0.98 -16.96 -1.23
N GLY A 126 0.25 -16.59 -1.57
CA GLY A 126 1.05 -17.27 -2.60
C GLY A 126 0.59 -17.04 -4.04
N THR A 127 -0.38 -16.17 -4.27
CA THR A 127 -0.84 -15.86 -5.64
C THR A 127 0.17 -14.95 -6.34
N VAL A 128 0.57 -15.34 -7.56
CA VAL A 128 1.33 -14.49 -8.47
C VAL A 128 0.37 -14.00 -9.56
N LEU A 129 0.15 -12.70 -9.62
CA LEU A 129 -0.74 -12.09 -10.61
C LEU A 129 0.02 -11.78 -11.90
N GLU A 130 -0.71 -11.46 -12.96
CA GLU A 130 -0.15 -10.93 -14.21
C GLU A 130 -0.39 -9.41 -14.28
N GLY A 131 0.62 -8.65 -14.67
CA GLY A 131 0.52 -7.20 -14.86
C GLY A 131 -0.43 -6.81 -16.00
N GLY A 132 -0.84 -5.55 -16.02
CA GLY A 132 -1.72 -5.02 -17.06
C GLY A 132 -3.19 -5.47 -16.96
N HIS A 133 -3.66 -5.87 -15.78
CA HIS A 133 -5.00 -6.43 -15.61
C HIS A 133 -5.74 -5.86 -14.39
N ILE A 134 -7.06 -6.02 -14.42
CA ILE A 134 -7.96 -5.76 -13.29
C ILE A 134 -8.38 -7.09 -12.68
N TYR A 135 -8.23 -7.20 -11.36
CA TYR A 135 -8.64 -8.38 -10.58
C TYR A 135 -9.79 -8.02 -9.63
N ALA A 136 -10.77 -8.90 -9.49
CA ALA A 136 -11.91 -8.69 -8.60
C ALA A 136 -12.43 -10.01 -8.03
N GLY A 137 -13.22 -9.92 -6.97
CA GLY A 137 -13.92 -11.06 -6.33
C GLY A 137 -13.18 -11.68 -5.15
N ILE A 138 -13.78 -12.71 -4.56
CA ILE A 138 -13.30 -13.47 -3.41
C ILE A 138 -13.42 -14.96 -3.76
N PRO A 139 -12.31 -15.66 -4.05
CA PRO A 139 -10.96 -15.13 -4.28
C PRO A 139 -10.88 -14.28 -5.55
N ALA A 140 -9.92 -13.35 -5.58
CA ALA A 140 -9.72 -12.47 -6.72
C ALA A 140 -9.38 -13.25 -8.00
N ARG A 141 -10.00 -12.87 -9.12
CA ARG A 141 -9.79 -13.45 -10.44
C ARG A 141 -9.55 -12.34 -11.45
N LYS A 142 -8.78 -12.67 -12.48
CA LYS A 142 -8.57 -11.78 -13.62
C LYS A 142 -9.91 -11.47 -14.29
N MET A 143 -10.26 -10.21 -14.40
CA MET A 143 -11.53 -9.77 -14.99
C MET A 143 -11.35 -9.30 -16.43
N LYS A 144 -10.38 -8.45 -16.67
CA LYS A 144 -10.10 -7.86 -17.98
C LYS A 144 -8.73 -7.19 -18.03
N GLU A 145 -8.26 -6.93 -19.22
CA GLU A 145 -7.09 -6.09 -19.45
C GLU A 145 -7.33 -4.64 -19.01
N LEU A 146 -6.27 -4.03 -18.53
CA LEU A 146 -6.24 -2.62 -18.17
C LEU A 146 -5.66 -1.82 -19.35
N ASP A 147 -6.48 -1.08 -20.05
CA ASP A 147 -5.98 -0.21 -21.12
C ASP A 147 -5.16 0.98 -20.55
N ALA A 148 -4.23 1.49 -21.40
CA ALA A 148 -3.30 2.54 -20.98
C ALA A 148 -4.00 3.83 -20.52
N ALA A 149 -5.13 4.21 -21.13
CA ALA A 149 -5.86 5.40 -20.73
C ALA A 149 -6.46 5.25 -19.33
N LYS A 150 -7.00 4.07 -19.01
CA LYS A 150 -7.50 3.77 -17.67
C LYS A 150 -6.38 3.67 -16.63
N ALA A 151 -5.24 3.07 -17.00
CA ALA A 151 -4.07 3.04 -16.12
C ALA A 151 -3.61 4.46 -15.76
N GLN A 152 -3.53 5.35 -16.76
CA GLN A 152 -3.18 6.75 -16.54
C GLN A 152 -4.13 7.45 -15.58
N VAL A 153 -5.44 7.25 -15.73
CA VAL A 153 -6.46 7.92 -14.89
C VAL A 153 -6.51 7.31 -13.49
N TYR A 154 -6.64 5.99 -13.39
CA TYR A 154 -6.92 5.34 -12.10
C TYR A 154 -5.67 5.09 -11.27
N ILE A 155 -4.54 4.74 -11.86
CA ILE A 155 -3.31 4.47 -11.11
C ILE A 155 -2.55 5.78 -10.92
N GLN A 156 -2.06 6.36 -12.00
CA GLN A 156 -1.17 7.52 -11.93
C GLN A 156 -1.90 8.77 -11.47
N GLY A 157 -3.15 8.97 -11.95
CA GLY A 157 -3.98 10.09 -11.52
C GLY A 157 -4.31 10.03 -10.02
N THR A 158 -4.57 8.84 -9.47
CA THR A 158 -4.79 8.69 -8.03
C THR A 158 -3.52 8.99 -7.24
N ALA A 159 -2.39 8.40 -7.61
CA ALA A 159 -1.12 8.65 -6.91
C ALA A 159 -0.74 10.14 -6.92
N ALA A 160 -0.84 10.79 -8.08
CA ALA A 160 -0.58 12.22 -8.22
C ALA A 160 -1.58 13.08 -7.41
N GLY A 161 -2.86 12.70 -7.40
CA GLY A 161 -3.89 13.37 -6.61
C GLY A 161 -3.55 13.39 -5.12
N TYR A 162 -3.10 12.27 -4.57
CA TYR A 162 -2.75 12.17 -3.15
C TYR A 162 -1.47 12.96 -2.78
N VAL A 163 -0.55 13.15 -3.72
CA VAL A 163 0.57 14.09 -3.53
C VAL A 163 0.04 15.52 -3.36
N GLY A 164 -1.01 15.90 -4.09
CA GLY A 164 -1.66 17.21 -3.93
C GLY A 164 -2.53 17.32 -2.67
N TYR A 165 -3.34 16.29 -2.38
CA TYR A 165 -4.29 16.34 -1.25
C TYR A 165 -3.62 16.53 0.11
N LYS A 166 -2.46 15.92 0.36
CA LYS A 166 -1.74 16.07 1.62
C LYS A 166 -1.37 17.54 1.92
N GLU A 167 -1.24 18.38 0.90
CA GLU A 167 -0.90 19.79 1.07
C GLU A 167 -2.05 20.61 1.70
N TYR A 168 -3.29 20.11 1.66
CA TYR A 168 -4.42 20.74 2.36
C TYR A 168 -4.38 20.56 3.87
N TYR A 169 -3.51 19.66 4.37
CA TYR A 169 -3.41 19.27 5.78
C TYR A 169 -2.06 19.66 6.42
N ARG A 170 -1.21 20.38 5.70
CA ARG A 170 0.07 20.91 6.19
C ARG A 170 -0.06 22.27 6.86
#